data_174c8f2fee2a8ace7b99c691a8309917
#
_entry.id   174c8f2fee2a8ace7b99c691a8309917
#
_cell.length_a   1.000
_cell.length_b   1.000
_cell.length_c   1.000
_cell.angle_alpha   90.00
_cell.angle_beta   90.00
_cell.angle_gamma   90.00
#
_symmetry.space_group_name_H-M   'P 1'
#
loop_
_entity.id
_entity.type
_entity.pdbx_description
1 polymer ?
#
loop_
_entity_poly.entity_id
_entity_poly.type
_entity_poly.pdbx_seq_one_letter_code
_entity_poly.pdbx_strand_id
1 'polypeptide(L)'
;GPANLVTAARTAKQFLTFVNGGPFQPATAVGLRLPDSYFEGLRVGLQATRDRLCDVLTDIGFTVFTPEASYFATVDIRPIDPSGDGYEFCRRLPAKAGVVAVPNEVFYARPHYGRHMVRFAYCKQMHVINAAADALVKGFAS
;
A
#
# COMPACT_ATOMS: atom_id res chain seq x y z
N GLY A 1 6.30 4.16 -23.29
CA GLY A 1 5.51 5.36 -23.53
C GLY A 1 5.76 5.99 -24.90
N PRO A 2 5.03 7.06 -25.29
CA PRO A 2 5.27 7.79 -26.54
C PRO A 2 6.70 8.29 -26.65
N ALA A 3 7.30 8.18 -27.86
CA ALA A 3 8.73 8.42 -28.07
C ALA A 3 9.19 9.83 -27.65
N ASN A 4 8.37 10.85 -27.90
CA ASN A 4 8.66 12.23 -27.53
C ASN A 4 8.71 12.40 -25.99
N LEU A 5 7.82 11.77 -25.24
CA LEU A 5 7.82 11.81 -23.77
C LEU A 5 9.00 11.03 -23.19
N VAL A 6 9.31 9.86 -23.75
CA VAL A 6 10.49 9.07 -23.37
C VAL A 6 11.77 9.85 -23.60
N THR A 7 11.88 10.56 -24.75
CA THR A 7 13.04 11.39 -25.06
C THR A 7 13.18 12.56 -24.08
N ALA A 8 12.09 13.27 -23.80
CA ALA A 8 12.10 14.37 -22.83
C ALA A 8 12.51 13.91 -21.43
N ALA A 9 11.91 12.79 -20.95
CA ALA A 9 12.25 12.20 -19.66
C ALA A 9 13.72 11.75 -19.60
N ARG A 10 14.25 11.15 -20.67
CA ARG A 10 15.65 10.73 -20.77
C ARG A 10 16.59 11.93 -20.70
N THR A 11 16.27 13.01 -21.41
CA THR A 11 17.07 14.24 -21.39
C THR A 11 17.13 14.84 -19.98
N ALA A 12 15.98 14.96 -19.30
CA ALA A 12 15.95 15.46 -17.93
C ALA A 12 16.72 14.53 -16.97
N LYS A 13 16.59 13.22 -17.13
CA LYS A 13 17.26 12.22 -16.29
C LYS A 13 18.78 12.31 -16.35
N GLN A 14 19.38 12.70 -17.47
CA GLN A 14 20.84 12.88 -17.57
C GLN A 14 21.38 13.84 -16.52
N PHE A 15 20.62 14.87 -16.18
CA PHE A 15 21.01 15.89 -15.21
C PHE A 15 20.60 15.57 -13.77
N LEU A 16 19.62 14.67 -13.59
CA LEU A 16 19.11 14.30 -12.27
C LEU A 16 19.87 13.11 -11.65
N THR A 17 20.16 12.08 -12.43
CA THR A 17 20.76 10.85 -11.90
C THR A 17 22.09 10.47 -12.52
N PHE A 18 22.48 11.06 -13.64
CA PHE A 18 23.69 10.81 -14.42
C PHE A 18 23.93 9.33 -14.73
N VAL A 19 24.33 8.53 -13.73
CA VAL A 19 24.40 7.05 -13.79
C VAL A 19 23.57 6.43 -12.68
N ASN A 20 22.90 5.34 -13.01
CA ASN A 20 22.20 4.52 -12.02
C ASN A 20 23.12 3.41 -11.51
N GLY A 21 22.81 2.80 -10.35
CA GLY A 21 23.59 1.73 -9.74
C GLY A 21 23.89 0.60 -10.73
N GLY A 22 25.16 0.51 -11.20
CA GLY A 22 25.58 -0.44 -12.24
C GLY A 22 25.19 -1.89 -11.96
N PRO A 23 25.38 -2.43 -10.72
CA PRO A 23 25.03 -3.82 -10.39
C PRO A 23 23.54 -4.11 -10.48
N PHE A 24 22.66 -3.13 -10.30
CA PHE A 24 21.23 -3.33 -10.29
C PHE A 24 20.59 -3.46 -11.68
N GLN A 25 21.22 -2.91 -12.70
CA GLN A 25 20.70 -3.03 -14.09
C GLN A 25 20.71 -4.48 -14.60
N PRO A 26 21.85 -5.22 -14.55
CA PRO A 26 21.85 -6.63 -14.91
C PRO A 26 20.99 -7.48 -13.98
N ALA A 27 20.91 -7.18 -12.67
CA ALA A 27 20.01 -7.88 -11.75
C ALA A 27 18.54 -7.70 -12.14
N THR A 28 18.13 -6.48 -12.49
CA THR A 28 16.78 -6.20 -13.01
C THR A 28 16.51 -6.96 -14.31
N ALA A 29 17.49 -7.01 -15.22
CA ALA A 29 17.36 -7.76 -16.48
C ALA A 29 17.19 -9.27 -16.23
N VAL A 30 17.84 -9.84 -15.21
CA VAL A 30 17.61 -11.24 -14.78
C VAL A 30 16.19 -11.40 -14.25
N GLY A 31 15.76 -10.50 -13.37
CA GLY A 31 14.39 -10.50 -12.82
C GLY A 31 13.33 -10.48 -13.93
N LEU A 32 13.49 -9.60 -14.92
CA LEU A 32 12.54 -9.47 -16.05
C LEU A 32 12.50 -10.70 -16.99
N ARG A 33 13.49 -11.59 -16.90
CA ARG A 33 13.54 -12.85 -17.67
C ARG A 33 13.03 -14.06 -16.90
N LEU A 34 12.57 -13.86 -15.66
CA LEU A 34 11.92 -14.94 -14.91
C LEU A 34 10.68 -15.44 -15.65
N PRO A 35 10.33 -16.72 -15.50
CA PRO A 35 9.17 -17.30 -16.18
C PRO A 35 7.87 -16.64 -15.69
N ASP A 36 6.86 -16.61 -16.53
CA ASP A 36 5.54 -16.02 -16.23
C ASP A 36 4.92 -16.62 -14.95
N SER A 37 5.19 -17.88 -14.66
CA SER A 37 4.75 -18.55 -13.43
C SER A 37 5.24 -17.87 -12.14
N TYR A 38 6.40 -17.24 -12.17
CA TYR A 38 6.90 -16.44 -11.04
C TYR A 38 6.01 -15.22 -10.78
N PHE A 39 5.70 -14.47 -11.85
CA PHE A 39 4.86 -13.26 -11.74
C PHE A 39 3.41 -13.61 -11.40
N GLU A 40 2.90 -14.70 -11.95
CA GLU A 40 1.58 -15.20 -11.61
C GLU A 40 1.49 -15.65 -10.15
N GLY A 41 2.50 -16.34 -9.64
CA GLY A 41 2.60 -16.70 -8.21
C GLY A 41 2.61 -15.48 -7.30
N LEU A 42 3.34 -14.42 -7.67
CA LEU A 42 3.36 -13.15 -6.94
C LEU A 42 1.98 -12.48 -6.97
N ARG A 43 1.33 -12.44 -8.13
CA ARG A 43 -0.01 -11.87 -8.31
C ARG A 43 -1.05 -12.58 -7.43
N VAL A 44 -1.10 -13.91 -7.49
CA VAL A 44 -2.03 -14.73 -6.71
C VAL A 44 -1.78 -14.56 -5.21
N GLY A 45 -0.52 -14.56 -4.78
CA GLY A 45 -0.16 -14.34 -3.38
C GLY A 45 -0.58 -12.97 -2.86
N LEU A 46 -0.33 -11.90 -3.63
CA LEU A 46 -0.76 -10.54 -3.27
C LEU A 46 -2.28 -10.41 -3.27
N GLN A 47 -2.97 -11.04 -4.20
CA GLN A 47 -4.43 -11.05 -4.23
C GLN A 47 -5.01 -11.69 -2.97
N ALA A 48 -4.51 -12.85 -2.57
CA ALA A 48 -4.98 -13.54 -1.38
C ALA A 48 -4.79 -12.71 -0.10
N THR A 49 -3.62 -12.06 0.07
CA THR A 49 -3.36 -11.19 1.22
C THR A 49 -4.18 -9.91 1.19
N ARG A 50 -4.44 -9.33 0.00
CA ARG A 50 -5.35 -8.21 -0.21
C ARG A 50 -6.75 -8.55 0.24
N ASP A 51 -7.30 -9.63 -0.30
CA ASP A 51 -8.69 -10.04 -0.06
C ASP A 51 -8.90 -10.28 1.45
N ARG A 52 -8.01 -11.04 2.09
CA ARG A 52 -8.06 -11.28 3.54
C ARG A 52 -8.03 -9.99 4.37
N LEU A 53 -7.16 -9.04 4.02
CA LEU A 53 -7.07 -7.77 4.75
C LEU A 53 -8.30 -6.90 4.50
N CYS A 54 -8.76 -6.78 3.25
CA CYS A 54 -9.94 -5.98 2.89
C CYS A 54 -11.20 -6.50 3.57
N ASP A 55 -11.39 -7.82 3.63
CA ASP A 55 -12.54 -8.44 4.31
C ASP A 55 -12.58 -8.04 5.80
N VAL A 56 -11.46 -8.20 6.50
CA VAL A 56 -11.37 -7.85 7.93
C VAL A 56 -11.60 -6.36 8.17
N LEU A 57 -11.01 -5.49 7.34
CA LEU A 57 -11.22 -4.05 7.48
C LEU A 57 -12.69 -3.68 7.23
N THR A 58 -13.36 -4.34 6.30
CA THR A 58 -14.80 -4.16 6.05
C THR A 58 -15.63 -4.64 7.24
N ASP A 59 -15.32 -5.81 7.79
CA ASP A 59 -16.04 -6.39 8.94
C ASP A 59 -15.91 -5.52 10.21
N ILE A 60 -14.77 -4.84 10.38
CA ILE A 60 -14.56 -3.86 11.47
C ILE A 60 -15.41 -2.59 11.27
N GLY A 61 -15.81 -2.29 10.04
CA GLY A 61 -16.65 -1.15 9.70
C GLY A 61 -15.95 -0.02 8.95
N PHE A 62 -14.72 -0.21 8.48
CA PHE A 62 -14.10 0.75 7.57
C PHE A 62 -14.81 0.78 6.21
N THR A 63 -14.83 1.92 5.55
CA THR A 63 -15.16 1.94 4.11
C THR A 63 -13.89 1.63 3.32
N VAL A 64 -13.82 0.44 2.74
CA VAL A 64 -12.64 -0.06 2.03
C VAL A 64 -12.72 0.27 0.55
N PHE A 65 -11.68 0.88 0.00
CA PHE A 65 -11.47 1.04 -1.45
C PHE A 65 -10.59 -0.12 -1.93
N THR A 66 -11.21 -1.22 -2.35
CA THR A 66 -10.49 -2.42 -2.77
C THR A 66 -9.59 -2.11 -3.98
N PRO A 67 -8.27 -2.28 -3.85
CA PRO A 67 -7.36 -1.93 -4.93
C PRO A 67 -7.34 -3.02 -6.01
N GLU A 68 -7.29 -2.61 -7.27
CA GLU A 68 -7.11 -3.50 -8.42
C GLU A 68 -5.63 -3.80 -8.72
N ALA A 69 -4.72 -3.02 -8.14
CA ALA A 69 -3.27 -3.13 -8.35
C ALA A 69 -2.49 -2.63 -7.12
N SER A 70 -1.16 -2.73 -7.18
CA SER A 70 -0.26 -2.31 -6.10
C SER A 70 -0.30 -3.24 -4.88
N TYR A 71 -0.04 -2.72 -3.69
CA TYR A 71 0.07 -3.50 -2.44
C TYR A 71 -0.46 -2.73 -1.22
N PHE A 72 -1.23 -1.66 -1.43
CA PHE A 72 -1.89 -0.91 -0.39
C PHE A 72 -3.41 -0.94 -0.55
N ALA A 73 -4.13 -1.25 0.52
CA ALA A 73 -5.56 -1.04 0.64
C ALA A 73 -5.80 0.32 1.32
N THR A 74 -6.53 1.21 0.67
CA THR A 74 -6.96 2.49 1.23
C THR A 74 -8.33 2.34 1.86
N VAL A 75 -8.53 2.96 3.02
CA VAL A 75 -9.80 2.97 3.73
C VAL A 75 -10.18 4.38 4.17
N ASP A 76 -11.47 4.67 4.23
CA ASP A 76 -12.03 5.82 4.93
C ASP A 76 -12.30 5.43 6.39
N ILE A 77 -11.75 6.19 7.33
CA ILE A 77 -11.86 5.91 8.77
C ILE A 77 -13.11 6.50 9.41
N ARG A 78 -13.82 7.42 8.76
CA ARG A 78 -14.94 8.16 9.35
C ARG A 78 -16.05 7.30 9.94
N PRO A 79 -16.37 6.11 9.40
CA PRO A 79 -17.38 5.24 10.01
C PRO A 79 -17.02 4.75 11.42
N ILE A 80 -15.72 4.64 11.73
CA ILE A 80 -15.22 4.11 13.01
C ILE A 80 -14.48 5.16 13.86
N ASP A 81 -14.06 6.25 13.24
CA ASP A 81 -13.45 7.42 13.90
C ASP A 81 -14.05 8.70 13.30
N PRO A 82 -15.12 9.24 13.91
CA PRO A 82 -15.81 10.43 13.39
C PRO A 82 -14.95 11.69 13.33
N SER A 83 -13.76 11.71 13.98
CA SER A 83 -12.82 12.84 13.84
C SER A 83 -12.35 13.02 12.40
N GLY A 84 -12.29 11.91 11.64
CA GLY A 84 -11.80 11.89 10.28
C GLY A 84 -10.34 12.36 10.16
N ASP A 85 -9.55 12.26 11.24
CA ASP A 85 -8.15 12.64 11.28
C ASP A 85 -7.26 11.39 11.12
N GLY A 86 -6.90 11.09 9.87
CA GLY A 86 -6.10 9.92 9.51
C GLY A 86 -4.69 9.94 10.10
N TYR A 87 -4.12 11.13 10.29
CA TYR A 87 -2.79 11.25 10.90
C TYR A 87 -2.82 10.83 12.38
N GLU A 88 -3.73 11.42 13.16
CA GLU A 88 -3.89 11.05 14.57
C GLU A 88 -4.41 9.62 14.76
N PHE A 89 -5.25 9.15 13.85
CA PHE A 89 -5.65 7.74 13.81
C PHE A 89 -4.43 6.82 13.68
N CYS A 90 -3.56 7.06 12.71
CA CYS A 90 -2.33 6.25 12.50
C CYS A 90 -1.38 6.31 13.69
N ARG A 91 -1.29 7.43 14.40
CA ARG A 91 -0.46 7.55 15.61
C ARG A 91 -0.99 6.70 16.78
N ARG A 92 -2.31 6.59 16.91
CA ARG A 92 -2.96 5.82 17.99
C ARG A 92 -3.05 4.33 17.69
N LEU A 93 -3.10 3.96 16.42
CA LEU A 93 -3.35 2.59 15.97
C LEU A 93 -2.35 1.55 16.54
N PRO A 94 -1.03 1.82 16.63
CA PRO A 94 -0.08 0.87 17.23
C PRO A 94 -0.39 0.54 18.70
N ALA A 95 -0.77 1.54 19.48
CA ALA A 95 -1.14 1.33 20.89
C ALA A 95 -2.50 0.63 21.04
N LYS A 96 -3.46 0.91 20.12
CA LYS A 96 -4.81 0.36 20.15
C LYS A 96 -4.87 -1.09 19.65
N ALA A 97 -4.18 -1.38 18.55
CA ALA A 97 -4.30 -2.65 17.84
C ALA A 97 -2.96 -3.30 17.46
N GLY A 98 -1.82 -2.75 17.86
CA GLY A 98 -0.51 -3.32 17.50
C GLY A 98 -0.19 -3.31 15.99
N VAL A 99 -0.92 -2.53 15.20
CA VAL A 99 -0.82 -2.47 13.73
C VAL A 99 -0.43 -1.07 13.31
N VAL A 100 0.34 -0.96 12.23
CA VAL A 100 0.76 0.32 11.63
C VAL A 100 0.02 0.55 10.32
N ALA A 101 -0.51 1.75 10.13
CA ALA A 101 -1.05 2.25 8.87
C ALA A 101 -0.37 3.57 8.50
N VAL A 102 -0.59 4.05 7.28
CA VAL A 102 -0.01 5.29 6.77
C VAL A 102 -1.12 6.28 6.43
N PRO A 103 -1.07 7.53 6.94
CA PRO A 103 -2.07 8.52 6.62
C PRO A 103 -1.94 8.96 5.15
N ASN A 104 -3.05 9.03 4.42
CA ASN A 104 -3.01 9.36 3.00
C ASN A 104 -2.72 10.85 2.75
N GLU A 105 -3.06 11.74 3.67
CA GLU A 105 -2.88 13.18 3.50
C GLU A 105 -1.45 13.60 3.16
N VAL A 106 -0.43 12.84 3.62
CA VAL A 106 1.00 13.12 3.36
C VAL A 106 1.38 12.98 1.88
N PHE A 107 0.53 12.37 1.05
CA PHE A 107 0.76 12.17 -0.38
C PHE A 107 -0.01 13.15 -1.27
N TYR A 108 -0.79 14.05 -0.67
CA TYR A 108 -1.60 15.02 -1.40
C TYR A 108 -0.95 16.41 -1.34
N ALA A 109 -0.88 17.10 -2.48
CA ALA A 109 -0.50 18.51 -2.51
C ALA A 109 -1.46 19.39 -1.70
N ARG A 110 -2.71 18.95 -1.55
CA ARG A 110 -3.73 19.54 -0.69
C ARG A 110 -4.17 18.49 0.33
N PRO A 111 -3.60 18.48 1.55
CA PRO A 111 -3.78 17.41 2.54
C PRO A 111 -5.23 17.08 2.89
N HIS A 112 -6.13 18.08 2.86
CA HIS A 112 -7.55 17.88 3.18
C HIS A 112 -8.26 16.83 2.31
N TYR A 113 -7.79 16.57 1.08
CA TYR A 113 -8.36 15.51 0.24
C TYR A 113 -8.07 14.10 0.76
N GLY A 114 -6.93 13.92 1.45
CA GLY A 114 -6.52 12.64 2.01
C GLY A 114 -6.74 12.49 3.51
N ARG A 115 -7.24 13.54 4.20
CA ARG A 115 -7.24 13.61 5.65
C ARG A 115 -7.98 12.47 6.35
N HIS A 116 -9.11 12.04 5.79
CA HIS A 116 -9.94 10.97 6.36
C HIS A 116 -9.58 9.57 5.87
N MET A 117 -8.51 9.46 5.07
CA MET A 117 -8.08 8.21 4.49
C MET A 117 -6.76 7.74 5.08
N VAL A 118 -6.68 6.45 5.32
CA VAL A 118 -5.44 5.75 5.69
C VAL A 118 -5.24 4.54 4.79
N ARG A 119 -3.99 4.07 4.69
CA ARG A 119 -3.68 2.89 3.88
C ARG A 119 -2.91 1.85 4.66
N PHE A 120 -3.26 0.59 4.43
CA PHE A 120 -2.62 -0.59 4.98
C PHE A 120 -1.87 -1.34 3.90
N ALA A 121 -0.65 -1.82 4.21
CA ALA A 121 0.14 -2.61 3.27
C ALA A 121 -0.19 -4.09 3.41
N TYR A 122 -0.53 -4.76 2.30
CA TYR A 122 -0.77 -6.20 2.28
C TYR A 122 0.37 -7.03 1.64
N CYS A 123 1.48 -6.41 1.26
CA CYS A 123 2.68 -7.12 0.77
C CYS A 123 3.46 -7.82 1.89
N LYS A 124 2.77 -8.65 2.65
CA LYS A 124 3.29 -9.42 3.76
C LYS A 124 2.95 -10.90 3.57
N GLN A 125 3.62 -11.76 4.32
CA GLN A 125 3.26 -13.17 4.35
C GLN A 125 1.87 -13.36 5.00
N MET A 126 1.12 -14.35 4.57
CA MET A 126 -0.26 -14.58 5.02
C MET A 126 -0.38 -14.69 6.54
N HIS A 127 0.59 -15.32 7.22
CA HIS A 127 0.55 -15.40 8.69
C HIS A 127 0.65 -14.03 9.37
N VAL A 128 1.40 -13.08 8.77
CA VAL A 128 1.49 -11.71 9.30
C VAL A 128 0.18 -10.96 9.08
N ILE A 129 -0.47 -11.15 7.92
CA ILE A 129 -1.79 -10.57 7.64
C ILE A 129 -2.83 -11.14 8.60
N ASN A 130 -2.84 -12.44 8.87
CA ASN A 130 -3.76 -13.05 9.83
C ASN A 130 -3.54 -12.50 11.25
N ALA A 131 -2.30 -12.41 11.71
CA ALA A 131 -1.99 -11.83 13.02
C ALA A 131 -2.42 -10.36 13.12
N ALA A 132 -2.22 -9.58 12.07
CA ALA A 132 -2.69 -8.18 12.02
C ALA A 132 -4.22 -8.10 12.00
N ALA A 133 -4.89 -9.00 11.27
CA ALA A 133 -6.34 -9.11 11.23
C ALA A 133 -6.93 -9.38 12.63
N ASP A 134 -6.40 -10.39 13.34
CA ASP A 134 -6.83 -10.73 14.70
C ASP A 134 -6.60 -9.57 15.69
N ALA A 135 -5.45 -8.89 15.55
CA ALA A 135 -5.12 -7.74 16.39
C ALA A 135 -6.04 -6.53 16.12
N LEU A 136 -6.39 -6.27 14.87
CA LEU A 136 -7.35 -5.24 14.47
C LEU A 136 -8.74 -5.56 15.02
N VAL A 137 -9.26 -6.77 14.83
CA VAL A 137 -10.55 -7.20 15.36
C VAL A 137 -10.60 -7.00 16.88
N LYS A 138 -9.56 -7.44 17.60
CA LYS A 138 -9.46 -7.25 19.05
C LYS A 138 -9.40 -5.78 19.45
N GLY A 139 -8.65 -4.95 18.73
CA GLY A 139 -8.47 -3.53 19.03
C GLY A 139 -9.73 -2.68 18.75
N PHE A 140 -10.64 -3.17 17.89
CA PHE A 140 -11.90 -2.51 17.55
C PHE A 140 -13.14 -3.26 18.03
N ALA A 141 -12.99 -4.39 18.71
CA ALA A 141 -14.10 -5.01 19.43
C ALA A 141 -14.62 -4.04 20.51
N SER A 142 -15.86 -3.63 20.37
CA SER A 142 -16.57 -2.72 21.30
C SER A 142 -16.93 -3.44 22.57
#